data_8e9d6daefb6c8406bde616e2499c8b64
#
_entry.id   8e9d6daefb6c8406bde616e2499c8b64
#
_cell.length_a   1.000
_cell.length_b   1.000
_cell.length_c   1.000
_cell.angle_alpha   90.00
_cell.angle_beta   90.00
_cell.angle_gamma   90.00
#
_symmetry.space_group_name_H-M   'P 1'
#
loop_
_entity.id
_entity.type
_entity.pdbx_description
1 polymer ?
#
loop_
_entity_poly.entity_id
_entity_poly.type
_entity_poly.pdbx_seq_one_letter_code
_entity_poly.pdbx_strand_id
1 'polypeptide(L)'
;MTTARAILEMGMGNDLHGKDYTKAAVRAVKDAMHHSSLHFLKSLNIAKEQLIVNVKVGVQKPEAVDINKIKSLIQIGIVQIYVAEGGLDVVDDEAGDTLVIASAALEVMLPILKA
;
A
#
# COMPACT_ATOMS: atom_id res chain seq x y z
N MET A 1 5.35 -21.77 -11.09
CA MET A 1 5.72 -21.65 -9.69
C MET A 1 4.52 -21.15 -8.90
N THR A 2 4.13 -21.85 -7.86
CA THR A 2 3.08 -21.39 -6.97
C THR A 2 3.66 -20.46 -5.91
N THR A 3 2.86 -19.48 -5.50
CA THR A 3 3.24 -18.54 -4.43
C THR A 3 2.23 -18.63 -3.30
N ALA A 4 2.66 -18.27 -2.11
CA ALA A 4 1.79 -18.15 -0.95
C ALA A 4 1.99 -16.81 -0.28
N ARG A 5 0.92 -16.27 0.27
CA ARG A 5 1.01 -15.04 1.05
C ARG A 5 1.72 -15.33 2.37
N ALA A 6 2.88 -14.72 2.55
CA ALA A 6 3.68 -14.87 3.77
C ALA A 6 3.46 -13.73 4.75
N ILE A 7 3.16 -12.53 4.23
CA ILE A 7 3.00 -11.33 5.04
C ILE A 7 1.79 -10.57 4.54
N LEU A 8 0.99 -10.10 5.47
CA LEU A 8 -0.08 -9.15 5.22
C LEU A 8 0.00 -8.05 6.27
N GLU A 9 0.28 -6.83 5.82
CA GLU A 9 0.29 -5.66 6.68
C GLU A 9 -0.74 -4.66 6.17
N MET A 10 -1.38 -3.97 7.10
CA MET A 10 -2.42 -3.00 6.79
C MET A 10 -2.05 -1.64 7.33
N GLY A 11 -2.48 -0.61 6.66
CA GLY A 11 -2.22 0.76 7.08
C GLY A 11 -3.32 1.71 6.66
N MET A 12 -3.32 2.87 7.28
CA MET A 12 -4.25 3.95 7.00
C MET A 12 -3.47 5.25 6.91
N GLY A 13 -3.86 6.10 6.00
CA GLY A 13 -3.30 7.43 5.85
C GLY A 13 -4.38 8.44 5.53
N ASN A 14 -4.10 9.69 5.79
CA ASN A 14 -5.06 10.73 5.49
C ASN A 14 -4.39 11.99 4.95
N ASP A 15 -5.20 12.81 4.29
CA ASP A 15 -4.87 14.18 3.96
C ASP A 15 -5.96 15.06 4.53
N LEU A 16 -5.58 15.93 5.47
CA LEU A 16 -6.55 16.76 6.22
C LEU A 16 -7.05 17.92 5.39
N HIS A 17 -6.25 18.42 4.47
CA HIS A 17 -6.54 19.59 3.67
C HIS A 17 -6.02 19.37 2.25
N GLY A 18 -6.67 19.96 1.27
CA GLY A 18 -6.21 19.93 -0.12
C GLY A 18 -6.71 18.75 -0.93
N LYS A 19 -7.40 17.81 -0.33
CA LYS A 19 -8.04 16.68 -1.03
C LYS A 19 -7.07 15.92 -1.94
N ASP A 20 -5.87 15.67 -1.42
CA ASP A 20 -4.81 15.00 -2.17
C ASP A 20 -4.84 13.48 -1.91
N TYR A 21 -5.43 12.74 -2.85
CA TYR A 21 -5.58 11.29 -2.74
C TYR A 21 -4.23 10.55 -2.79
N THR A 22 -3.29 11.05 -3.57
CA THR A 22 -1.95 10.45 -3.63
C THR A 22 -1.24 10.59 -2.29
N LYS A 23 -1.32 11.75 -1.67
CA LYS A 23 -0.71 11.99 -0.37
C LYS A 23 -1.29 11.07 0.71
N ALA A 24 -2.61 10.92 0.73
CA ALA A 24 -3.28 10.01 1.65
C ALA A 24 -2.85 8.57 1.40
N ALA A 25 -2.80 8.14 0.13
CA ALA A 25 -2.37 6.81 -0.25
C ALA A 25 -0.92 6.52 0.15
N VAL A 26 -0.01 7.47 -0.09
CA VAL A 26 1.40 7.35 0.31
C VAL A 26 1.52 7.17 1.82
N ARG A 27 0.78 7.94 2.59
CA ARG A 27 0.77 7.82 4.06
C ARG A 27 0.23 6.48 4.51
N ALA A 28 -0.81 5.96 3.84
CA ALA A 28 -1.37 4.64 4.17
C ALA A 28 -0.37 3.53 3.90
N VAL A 29 0.33 3.57 2.78
CA VAL A 29 1.35 2.58 2.42
C VAL A 29 2.52 2.65 3.38
N LYS A 30 2.99 3.86 3.73
CA LYS A 30 4.07 4.02 4.71
C LYS A 30 3.67 3.47 6.08
N ASP A 31 2.42 3.68 6.49
CA ASP A 31 1.92 3.14 7.74
C ASP A 31 1.98 1.61 7.74
N ALA A 32 1.51 0.98 6.65
CA ALA A 32 1.59 -0.46 6.50
C ALA A 32 3.04 -0.96 6.54
N MET A 33 3.97 -0.23 5.93
CA MET A 33 5.39 -0.59 5.92
C MET A 33 6.04 -0.52 7.30
N HIS A 34 5.52 0.34 8.19
CA HIS A 34 6.09 0.51 9.53
C HIS A 34 5.78 -0.65 10.48
N HIS A 35 4.92 -1.58 10.10
CA HIS A 35 4.58 -2.72 10.93
C HIS A 35 5.67 -3.81 10.95
N SER A 36 6.84 -3.51 10.45
CA SER A 36 8.12 -4.20 10.65
C SER A 36 8.28 -5.63 10.14
N SER A 37 7.21 -6.28 9.70
CA SER A 37 7.31 -7.64 9.12
C SER A 37 8.20 -7.70 7.89
N LEU A 38 8.39 -6.57 7.20
CA LEU A 38 9.26 -6.51 6.03
C LEU A 38 10.73 -6.70 6.37
N HIS A 39 11.15 -6.40 7.60
CA HIS A 39 12.52 -6.65 8.03
C HIS A 39 12.85 -8.15 8.10
N PHE A 40 11.85 -8.95 8.37
CA PHE A 40 11.97 -10.40 8.41
C PHE A 40 12.44 -10.97 7.07
N LEU A 41 12.03 -10.37 5.96
CA LEU A 41 12.38 -10.84 4.62
C LEU A 41 13.87 -10.80 4.35
N LYS A 42 14.59 -9.87 4.97
CA LYS A 42 16.05 -9.77 4.80
C LYS A 42 16.79 -10.98 5.34
N SER A 43 16.23 -11.64 6.34
CA SER A 43 16.85 -12.81 6.96
C SER A 43 16.53 -14.12 6.24
N LEU A 44 15.59 -14.11 5.30
CA LEU A 44 15.18 -15.32 4.57
C LEU A 44 16.07 -15.68 3.38
N ASN A 45 16.98 -14.82 3.01
CA ASN A 45 17.90 -15.04 1.90
C ASN A 45 17.20 -15.43 0.58
N ILE A 46 16.05 -14.83 0.33
CA ILE A 46 15.27 -15.05 -0.88
C ILE A 46 15.68 -14.02 -1.92
N ALA A 47 15.87 -14.45 -3.17
CA ALA A 47 16.19 -13.52 -4.25
C ALA A 47 15.05 -12.53 -4.46
N LYS A 48 15.40 -11.24 -4.60
CA LYS A 48 14.41 -10.17 -4.79
C LYS A 48 13.46 -10.42 -5.96
N GLU A 49 13.96 -11.07 -7.01
CA GLU A 49 13.17 -11.39 -8.19
C GLU A 49 12.07 -12.42 -7.92
N GLN A 50 12.16 -13.13 -6.82
CA GLN A 50 11.18 -14.15 -6.43
C GLN A 50 10.11 -13.59 -5.50
N LEU A 51 10.29 -12.39 -4.96
CA LEU A 51 9.31 -11.75 -4.09
C LEU A 51 8.31 -10.98 -4.93
N ILE A 52 7.04 -11.17 -4.64
CA ILE A 52 5.98 -10.37 -5.22
C ILE A 52 5.36 -9.56 -4.09
N VAL A 53 5.35 -8.24 -4.26
CA VAL A 53 4.73 -7.33 -3.29
C VAL A 53 3.50 -6.72 -3.93
N ASN A 54 2.34 -7.12 -3.45
CA ASN A 54 1.07 -6.57 -3.90
C ASN A 54 0.68 -5.43 -2.95
N VAL A 55 0.54 -4.24 -3.51
CA VAL A 55 0.12 -3.05 -2.77
C VAL A 55 -1.30 -2.73 -3.19
N LYS A 56 -2.23 -2.84 -2.26
CA LYS A 56 -3.64 -2.55 -2.52
C LYS A 56 -4.02 -1.29 -1.76
N VAL A 57 -4.56 -0.32 -2.48
CA VAL A 57 -4.93 0.99 -1.92
C VAL A 57 -6.39 1.24 -2.19
N GLY A 58 -7.10 1.71 -1.18
CA GLY A 58 -8.49 2.13 -1.29
C GLY A 58 -8.62 3.62 -1.03
N VAL A 59 -9.17 4.35 -2.00
CA VAL A 59 -9.53 5.77 -1.89
C VAL A 59 -10.84 6.00 -2.63
N GLN A 60 -11.51 7.11 -2.33
CA GLN A 60 -12.80 7.41 -2.98
C GLN A 60 -12.66 7.77 -4.45
N LYS A 61 -11.50 8.26 -4.88
CA LYS A 61 -11.21 8.56 -6.29
C LYS A 61 -9.92 7.88 -6.72
N PRO A 62 -9.99 6.58 -7.08
CA PRO A 62 -8.79 5.82 -7.45
C PRO A 62 -8.00 6.41 -8.60
N GLU A 63 -8.69 7.00 -9.56
CA GLU A 63 -8.09 7.60 -10.76
C GLU A 63 -7.22 8.82 -10.45
N ALA A 64 -7.37 9.40 -9.25
CA ALA A 64 -6.59 10.58 -8.85
C ALA A 64 -5.26 10.21 -8.20
N VAL A 65 -4.99 8.92 -7.99
CA VAL A 65 -3.75 8.46 -7.33
C VAL A 65 -2.63 8.29 -8.35
N ASP A 66 -1.47 8.90 -8.05
CA ASP A 66 -0.27 8.70 -8.85
C ASP A 66 0.42 7.40 -8.39
N ILE A 67 0.21 6.35 -9.18
CA ILE A 67 0.74 5.01 -8.89
C ILE A 67 2.26 5.00 -8.80
N ASN A 68 2.94 5.81 -9.61
CA ASN A 68 4.40 5.84 -9.62
C ASN A 68 4.98 6.33 -8.29
N LYS A 69 4.31 7.24 -7.63
CA LYS A 69 4.73 7.70 -6.30
C LYS A 69 4.63 6.59 -5.25
N ILE A 70 3.62 5.74 -5.35
CA ILE A 70 3.48 4.59 -4.45
C ILE A 70 4.56 3.56 -4.76
N LYS A 71 4.75 3.26 -6.04
CA LYS A 71 5.74 2.27 -6.48
C LYS A 71 7.16 2.62 -6.01
N SER A 72 7.49 3.91 -5.99
CA SER A 72 8.82 4.37 -5.57
C SER A 72 9.11 4.14 -4.09
N LEU A 73 8.10 3.88 -3.27
CA LEU A 73 8.28 3.64 -1.83
C LEU A 73 8.83 2.25 -1.53
N ILE A 74 8.63 1.31 -2.45
CA ILE A 74 8.93 -0.09 -2.21
C ILE A 74 10.04 -0.52 -3.17
N GLN A 75 11.20 -0.83 -2.62
CA GLN A 75 12.40 -1.15 -3.39
C GLN A 75 12.82 -2.61 -3.25
N ILE A 76 11.87 -3.48 -2.97
CA ILE A 76 12.13 -4.90 -2.79
C ILE A 76 11.10 -5.70 -3.59
N GLY A 77 11.58 -6.66 -4.38
CA GLY A 77 10.72 -7.56 -5.11
C GLY A 77 10.07 -6.97 -6.36
N ILE A 78 9.13 -7.72 -6.89
CA ILE A 78 8.28 -7.31 -8.00
C ILE A 78 7.05 -6.65 -7.41
N VAL A 79 6.91 -5.34 -7.61
CA VAL A 79 5.84 -4.55 -7.00
C VAL A 79 4.68 -4.42 -7.97
N GLN A 80 3.50 -4.81 -7.52
CA GLN A 80 2.24 -4.66 -8.25
C GLN A 80 1.30 -3.81 -7.43
N ILE A 81 0.75 -2.75 -8.04
CA ILE A 81 -0.08 -1.78 -7.33
C ILE A 81 -1.50 -1.83 -7.88
N TYR A 82 -2.45 -1.96 -6.97
CA TYR A 82 -3.88 -1.98 -7.27
C TYR A 82 -4.55 -0.87 -6.48
N VAL A 83 -5.21 0.03 -7.17
CA VAL A 83 -5.96 1.12 -6.54
C VAL A 83 -7.43 0.93 -6.88
N ALA A 84 -8.25 0.89 -5.86
CA ALA A 84 -9.69 0.68 -6.01
C ALA A 84 -10.45 1.69 -5.16
N GLU A 85 -11.75 1.77 -5.39
CA GLU A 85 -12.61 2.58 -4.54
C GLU A 85 -12.64 2.01 -3.13
N GLY A 86 -12.40 2.85 -2.16
CA GLY A 86 -12.36 2.48 -0.75
C GLY A 86 -12.00 3.71 0.08
N GLY A 87 -11.60 3.46 1.34
CA GLY A 87 -11.34 4.58 2.22
C GLY A 87 -12.60 5.40 2.49
N LEU A 88 -12.41 6.67 2.83
CA LEU A 88 -13.54 7.53 3.17
C LEU A 88 -13.17 9.00 2.92
N ASP A 89 -14.07 9.74 2.32
CA ASP A 89 -14.00 11.20 2.29
C ASP A 89 -14.95 11.76 3.33
N VAL A 90 -14.44 12.62 4.20
CA VAL A 90 -15.25 13.31 5.21
C VAL A 90 -15.30 14.78 4.87
N VAL A 91 -16.48 15.24 4.52
CA VAL A 91 -16.70 16.63 4.10
C VAL A 91 -16.98 17.48 5.32
N ASP A 92 -16.26 18.59 5.45
CA ASP A 92 -16.52 19.64 6.43
C ASP A 92 -17.13 20.83 5.69
N ASP A 93 -18.46 20.93 5.73
CA ASP A 93 -19.18 21.96 5.01
C ASP A 93 -18.88 23.37 5.52
N GLU A 94 -18.61 23.52 6.81
CA GLU A 94 -18.31 24.83 7.40
C GLU A 94 -16.95 25.36 6.95
N ALA A 95 -15.94 24.49 6.91
CA ALA A 95 -14.59 24.87 6.48
C ALA A 95 -14.42 24.83 4.96
N GLY A 96 -15.40 24.27 4.23
CA GLY A 96 -15.26 24.07 2.79
C GLY A 96 -14.15 23.09 2.44
N ASP A 97 -13.89 22.12 3.29
CA ASP A 97 -12.74 21.25 3.19
C ASP A 97 -13.18 19.78 3.19
N THR A 98 -12.31 18.90 2.74
CA THR A 98 -12.56 17.46 2.74
C THR A 98 -11.35 16.73 3.32
N LEU A 99 -11.60 15.94 4.36
CA LEU A 99 -10.62 15.00 4.87
C LEU A 99 -10.65 13.75 3.99
N VAL A 100 -9.50 13.37 3.46
CA VAL A 100 -9.37 12.14 2.66
C VAL A 100 -8.72 11.07 3.54
N ILE A 101 -9.36 9.92 3.64
CA ILE A 101 -8.82 8.75 4.34
C ILE A 101 -8.57 7.65 3.32
N ALA A 102 -7.32 7.18 3.25
CA ALA A 102 -6.93 6.05 2.42
C ALA A 102 -6.65 4.83 3.30
N SER A 103 -6.96 3.66 2.77
CA SER A 103 -6.56 2.39 3.35
C SER A 103 -5.54 1.71 2.45
N ALA A 104 -4.65 0.91 3.04
CA ALA A 104 -3.67 0.17 2.28
C ALA A 104 -3.47 -1.22 2.86
N ALA A 105 -3.15 -2.17 1.99
CA ALA A 105 -2.71 -3.49 2.36
C ALA A 105 -1.47 -3.86 1.56
N LEU A 106 -0.47 -4.38 2.25
CA LEU A 106 0.73 -4.91 1.64
C LEU A 106 0.72 -6.43 1.80
N GLU A 107 0.70 -7.13 0.68
CA GLU A 107 0.84 -8.58 0.66
C GLU A 107 2.21 -8.93 0.11
N VAL A 108 2.97 -9.73 0.83
CA VAL A 108 4.21 -10.28 0.29
C VAL A 108 3.99 -11.75 0.00
N MET A 109 4.16 -12.10 -1.28
CA MET A 109 4.00 -13.45 -1.78
C MET A 109 5.38 -14.07 -1.94
N LEU A 110 5.56 -15.24 -1.36
CA LEU A 110 6.79 -16.01 -1.46
C LEU A 110 6.57 -17.24 -2.35
N PRO A 111 7.62 -17.67 -3.09
CA PRO A 111 7.52 -18.90 -3.83
C PRO A 111 7.41 -20.09 -2.88
N ILE A 112 6.55 -21.04 -3.23
CA ILE A 112 6.46 -22.32 -2.53
C ILE A 112 7.35 -23.31 -3.26
N LEU A 113 8.33 -23.86 -2.53
CA LEU A 113 9.14 -24.94 -3.04
C LEU A 113 8.34 -26.22 -2.87
N LYS A 114 8.13 -26.94 -3.98
CA LYS A 114 7.56 -28.27 -3.88
C LYS A 114 8.61 -29.22 -3.31
N ALA A 115 8.22 -29.89 -2.25
CA ALA A 115 9.04 -30.96 -1.68
C ALA A 115 9.15 -32.13 -2.66
#